data_cb83522b54f73b22b076eeec673af3dc
#
_entry.id   cb83522b54f73b22b076eeec673af3dc
#
_cell.length_a   1.000
_cell.length_b   1.000
_cell.length_c   1.000
_cell.angle_alpha   90.00
_cell.angle_beta   90.00
_cell.angle_gamma   90.00
#
_symmetry.space_group_name_H-M   'P 1'
#
loop_
_entity.id
_entity.type
_entity.pdbx_description
1 polymer ?
#
loop_
_entity_poly.entity_id
_entity_poly.type
_entity_poly.pdbx_seq_one_letter_code
_entity_poly.pdbx_strand_id
1 'polypeptide(L)'
;MPSQHLPSFKSIAFISAMLLLGSAQAHYVWIEQPAAGQKAGNATFFFGYFGGNLREASPGLLDKFPKPVAIKLTAKGEQALPVSKTAGGFAIDARAAKGESIVAEEPGYPLSEHKEEGKTVRSLYHPAARLVKDFAKQDPKLTLDLVPTGNAGKDGVEVQAFYKGRPLAKAKVEVVTASGWSQTHHSDETGKLRLQMPWRGTYVLKLSHSDKTAGERVAASGPEKYDRASYVTSLTLMQPAGIAALPAPPPATPNK
;
A
#
# COMPACT_ATOMS: atom_id res chain seq x y z
N MET A 1 -25.34 -64.88 -41.35
CA MET A 1 -25.76 -63.73 -40.56
C MET A 1 -24.60 -63.33 -39.69
N PRO A 2 -23.89 -62.19 -39.95
CA PRO A 2 -22.77 -61.78 -39.13
C PRO A 2 -23.26 -60.84 -38.01
N SER A 3 -22.85 -61.17 -36.80
CA SER A 3 -23.08 -60.42 -35.59
C SER A 3 -22.18 -59.16 -35.57
N GLN A 4 -22.82 -57.99 -35.43
CA GLN A 4 -22.14 -56.69 -35.30
C GLN A 4 -21.74 -56.48 -33.82
N HIS A 5 -20.44 -56.29 -33.59
CA HIS A 5 -19.91 -55.81 -32.33
C HIS A 5 -19.96 -54.27 -32.29
N LEU A 6 -20.71 -53.73 -31.34
CA LEU A 6 -20.69 -52.31 -30.99
C LEU A 6 -19.46 -51.99 -30.11
N PRO A 7 -18.73 -50.92 -30.38
CA PRO A 7 -17.65 -50.51 -29.49
C PRO A 7 -18.19 -49.75 -28.27
N SER A 8 -17.72 -50.19 -27.10
CA SER A 8 -17.97 -49.55 -25.80
C SER A 8 -17.25 -48.20 -25.71
N PHE A 9 -18.03 -47.13 -25.64
CA PHE A 9 -17.50 -45.80 -25.29
C PHE A 9 -17.19 -45.73 -23.81
N LYS A 10 -15.89 -45.72 -23.45
CA LYS A 10 -15.44 -45.38 -22.09
C LYS A 10 -15.50 -43.84 -21.95
N SER A 11 -16.48 -43.35 -21.20
CA SER A 11 -16.59 -41.95 -20.81
C SER A 11 -15.45 -41.62 -19.87
N ILE A 12 -14.48 -40.83 -20.36
CA ILE A 12 -13.45 -40.23 -19.53
C ILE A 12 -14.05 -38.95 -18.92
N ALA A 13 -14.40 -39.04 -17.64
CA ALA A 13 -14.81 -37.85 -16.87
C ALA A 13 -13.59 -36.99 -16.62
N PHE A 14 -13.49 -35.87 -17.33
CA PHE A 14 -12.53 -34.78 -17.03
C PHE A 14 -13.01 -34.07 -15.77
N ILE A 15 -12.42 -34.37 -14.63
CA ILE A 15 -12.57 -33.56 -13.41
C ILE A 15 -11.70 -32.34 -13.59
N SER A 16 -12.32 -31.25 -14.04
CA SER A 16 -11.69 -29.90 -14.01
C SER A 16 -11.54 -29.48 -12.55
N ALA A 17 -10.37 -29.70 -11.97
CA ALA A 17 -9.98 -29.06 -10.73
C ALA A 17 -9.88 -27.56 -10.99
N MET A 18 -10.93 -26.80 -10.64
CA MET A 18 -10.88 -25.35 -10.52
C MET A 18 -9.91 -25.03 -9.39
N LEU A 19 -8.65 -24.76 -9.75
CA LEU A 19 -7.70 -24.09 -8.88
C LEU A 19 -8.27 -22.70 -8.59
N LEU A 20 -8.88 -22.55 -7.42
CA LEU A 20 -9.13 -21.24 -6.81
C LEU A 20 -7.76 -20.61 -6.55
N LEU A 21 -7.22 -19.93 -7.56
CA LEU A 21 -6.12 -18.99 -7.39
C LEU A 21 -6.68 -17.84 -6.53
N GLY A 22 -6.70 -18.05 -5.22
CA GLY A 22 -6.83 -16.95 -4.29
C GLY A 22 -5.71 -15.98 -4.64
N SER A 23 -6.06 -14.81 -5.18
CA SER A 23 -5.12 -13.73 -5.39
C SER A 23 -4.41 -13.50 -4.07
N ALA A 24 -3.12 -13.86 -4.00
CA ALA A 24 -2.26 -13.51 -2.89
C ALA A 24 -2.22 -11.97 -2.83
N GLN A 25 -3.12 -11.39 -2.05
CA GLN A 25 -3.21 -9.95 -1.88
C GLN A 25 -2.01 -9.53 -1.05
N ALA A 26 -1.04 -8.93 -1.75
CA ALA A 26 0.17 -8.48 -1.10
C ALA A 26 -0.17 -7.41 -0.05
N HIS A 27 0.20 -7.67 1.20
CA HIS A 27 0.11 -6.72 2.28
C HIS A 27 0.87 -5.44 1.96
N TYR A 28 0.32 -4.33 2.40
CA TYR A 28 0.96 -3.02 2.33
C TYR A 28 0.57 -2.17 3.53
N VAL A 29 1.17 -1.02 3.68
CA VAL A 29 0.88 -0.09 4.75
C VAL A 29 0.10 1.11 4.23
N TRP A 30 -0.73 1.72 5.09
CA TRP A 30 -1.41 2.98 4.81
C TRP A 30 -1.67 3.74 6.10
N ILE A 31 -1.98 5.03 5.99
CA ILE A 31 -2.34 5.87 7.13
C ILE A 31 -3.80 6.31 6.98
N GLU A 32 -4.58 6.17 8.03
CA GLU A 32 -5.91 6.78 8.14
C GLU A 32 -5.96 7.78 9.28
N GLN A 33 -6.82 8.77 9.16
CA GLN A 33 -7.24 9.61 10.29
C GLN A 33 -8.75 9.74 10.30
N PRO A 34 -9.39 9.82 11.49
CA PRO A 34 -10.82 9.99 11.59
C PRO A 34 -11.32 11.20 10.79
N ALA A 35 -12.50 11.09 10.18
CA ALA A 35 -13.14 12.19 9.48
C ALA A 35 -13.41 13.38 10.43
N ALA A 36 -13.56 14.57 9.87
CA ALA A 36 -13.99 15.74 10.65
C ALA A 36 -15.38 15.45 11.27
N GLY A 37 -15.53 15.73 12.57
CA GLY A 37 -16.77 15.48 13.32
C GLY A 37 -16.88 14.10 13.96
N GLN A 38 -16.02 13.14 13.63
CA GLN A 38 -15.88 11.93 14.42
C GLN A 38 -15.03 12.21 15.67
N LYS A 39 -15.24 11.38 16.75
CA LYS A 39 -14.49 11.50 18.01
C LYS A 39 -13.00 11.74 17.68
N ALA A 40 -12.45 12.85 18.18
CA ALA A 40 -11.10 13.30 17.85
C ALA A 40 -10.09 12.18 18.12
N GLY A 41 -9.64 11.55 17.05
CA GLY A 41 -8.59 10.52 17.10
C GLY A 41 -7.40 10.97 16.27
N ASN A 42 -6.23 10.51 16.63
CA ASN A 42 -4.99 10.73 15.88
C ASN A 42 -4.93 9.85 14.65
N ALA A 43 -3.95 10.09 13.78
CA ALA A 43 -3.71 9.22 12.64
C ALA A 43 -3.24 7.84 13.10
N THR A 44 -3.52 6.81 12.30
CA THR A 44 -3.07 5.44 12.56
C THR A 44 -2.40 4.88 11.30
N PHE A 45 -1.22 4.35 11.46
CA PHE A 45 -0.47 3.62 10.45
C PHE A 45 -0.83 2.14 10.54
N PHE A 46 -1.42 1.61 9.50
CA PHE A 46 -1.91 0.24 9.41
C PHE A 46 -1.02 -0.60 8.50
N PHE A 47 -1.04 -1.91 8.74
CA PHE A 47 -0.50 -2.93 7.85
C PHE A 47 -1.60 -3.95 7.52
N GLY A 48 -1.72 -4.39 6.27
CA GLY A 48 -2.73 -5.34 5.84
C GLY A 48 -3.18 -5.12 4.41
N TYR A 49 -4.50 -5.22 4.17
CA TYR A 49 -5.13 -4.99 2.88
C TYR A 49 -6.38 -4.11 3.03
N PHE A 50 -6.27 -2.85 2.62
CA PHE A 50 -7.31 -1.83 2.83
C PHE A 50 -8.65 -2.22 2.20
N GLY A 51 -8.66 -2.63 0.92
CA GLY A 51 -9.89 -2.98 0.20
C GLY A 51 -10.58 -4.25 0.70
N GLY A 52 -9.84 -5.15 1.35
CA GLY A 52 -10.37 -6.34 2.01
C GLY A 52 -10.72 -6.11 3.48
N ASN A 53 -10.67 -4.86 3.96
CA ASN A 53 -10.86 -4.52 5.37
C ASN A 53 -10.03 -5.39 6.33
N LEU A 54 -8.83 -5.79 5.88
CA LEU A 54 -7.85 -6.55 6.67
C LEU A 54 -6.86 -5.60 7.31
N ARG A 55 -6.81 -5.59 8.63
CA ARG A 55 -5.78 -4.93 9.42
C ARG A 55 -5.08 -5.97 10.26
N GLU A 56 -3.78 -6.09 10.08
CA GLU A 56 -2.98 -7.03 10.86
C GLU A 56 -2.89 -6.59 12.32
N ALA A 57 -2.65 -7.56 13.19
CA ALA A 57 -2.69 -7.37 14.64
C ALA A 57 -1.36 -7.73 15.33
N SER A 58 -1.24 -7.32 16.58
CA SER A 58 -0.25 -7.77 17.54
C SER A 58 -0.99 -8.46 18.71
N PRO A 59 -0.62 -9.68 19.08
CA PRO A 59 0.47 -10.49 18.50
C PRO A 59 0.14 -10.97 17.08
N GLY A 60 1.15 -10.95 16.18
CA GLY A 60 1.03 -11.38 14.80
C GLY A 60 1.95 -10.60 13.85
N LEU A 61 1.50 -10.35 12.61
CA LEU A 61 2.35 -9.73 11.58
C LEU A 61 2.79 -8.30 11.90
N LEU A 62 2.07 -7.56 12.75
CA LEU A 62 2.53 -6.25 13.23
C LEU A 62 3.82 -6.32 14.06
N ASP A 63 4.18 -7.49 14.58
CA ASP A 63 5.40 -7.65 15.37
C ASP A 63 6.67 -7.62 14.50
N LYS A 64 6.51 -7.68 13.17
CA LYS A 64 7.60 -7.46 12.20
C LYS A 64 7.99 -5.98 12.03
N PHE A 65 7.26 -5.07 12.68
CA PHE A 65 7.52 -3.64 12.66
C PHE A 65 8.17 -3.23 13.99
N PRO A 66 9.51 -3.27 14.10
CA PRO A 66 10.19 -3.03 15.37
C PRO A 66 10.10 -1.57 15.81
N LYS A 67 10.18 -0.62 14.87
CA LYS A 67 10.23 0.80 15.21
C LYS A 67 9.77 1.69 14.05
N PRO A 68 8.49 1.72 13.70
CA PRO A 68 7.99 2.66 12.71
C PRO A 68 8.30 4.11 13.12
N VAL A 69 8.62 4.93 12.14
CA VAL A 69 8.85 6.36 12.32
C VAL A 69 7.81 7.16 11.54
N ALA A 70 7.44 8.33 12.05
CA ALA A 70 6.51 9.22 11.39
C ALA A 70 6.96 10.67 11.46
N ILE A 71 6.66 11.42 10.40
CA ILE A 71 6.99 12.84 10.26
C ILE A 71 5.74 13.57 9.74
N LYS A 72 5.44 14.71 10.34
CA LYS A 72 4.47 15.68 9.82
C LYS A 72 5.21 16.71 8.95
N LEU A 73 4.72 16.89 7.74
CA LEU A 73 5.24 17.87 6.78
C LEU A 73 4.27 19.05 6.72
N THR A 74 4.78 20.25 6.95
CA THR A 74 4.02 21.50 6.97
C THR A 74 4.76 22.58 6.20
N ALA A 75 4.12 23.69 5.90
CA ALA A 75 4.78 24.88 5.31
C ALA A 75 5.90 25.45 6.21
N LYS A 76 5.93 25.12 7.50
CA LYS A 76 6.95 25.56 8.45
C LYS A 76 8.13 24.59 8.58
N GLY A 77 8.07 23.44 7.88
CA GLY A 77 9.09 22.40 7.93
C GLY A 77 8.57 21.06 8.43
N GLU A 78 9.48 20.22 8.86
CA GLU A 78 9.27 18.84 9.27
C GLU A 78 9.21 18.73 10.79
N GLN A 79 8.31 17.89 11.29
CA GLN A 79 8.17 17.59 12.71
C GLN A 79 8.13 16.06 12.88
N ALA A 80 9.09 15.50 13.61
CA ALA A 80 9.03 14.10 14.04
C ALA A 80 7.84 13.90 14.98
N LEU A 81 7.15 12.78 14.83
CA LEU A 81 5.94 12.45 15.58
C LEU A 81 6.16 11.22 16.46
N PRO A 82 5.63 11.22 17.70
CA PRO A 82 5.55 10.02 18.49
C PRO A 82 4.69 8.96 17.80
N VAL A 83 5.18 7.71 17.80
CA VAL A 83 4.49 6.54 17.28
C VAL A 83 4.39 5.50 18.37
N SER A 84 3.21 4.98 18.64
CA SER A 84 2.98 3.96 19.64
C SER A 84 2.23 2.77 19.05
N LYS A 85 2.70 1.55 19.36
CA LYS A 85 2.07 0.30 18.92
C LYS A 85 0.76 0.08 19.66
N THR A 86 -0.26 -0.33 18.92
CA THR A 86 -1.56 -0.76 19.42
C THR A 86 -1.84 -2.19 19.00
N ALA A 87 -2.95 -2.77 19.43
CA ALA A 87 -3.33 -4.12 19.00
C ALA A 87 -3.54 -4.24 17.48
N GLY A 88 -3.98 -3.17 16.78
CA GLY A 88 -4.35 -3.24 15.36
C GLY A 88 -3.61 -2.24 14.46
N GLY A 89 -2.48 -1.66 14.90
CA GLY A 89 -1.72 -0.69 14.11
C GLY A 89 -0.77 0.14 14.96
N PHE A 90 -0.35 1.28 14.44
CA PHE A 90 0.55 2.21 15.13
C PHE A 90 -0.12 3.58 15.19
N ALA A 91 -0.46 4.02 16.41
CA ALA A 91 -1.01 5.35 16.64
C ALA A 91 0.08 6.41 16.44
N ILE A 92 -0.21 7.41 15.62
CA ILE A 92 0.66 8.56 15.36
C ILE A 92 0.03 9.76 16.05
N ASP A 93 0.74 10.39 16.99
CA ASP A 93 0.19 11.48 17.81
C ASP A 93 0.10 12.80 17.04
N ALA A 94 -0.65 12.77 15.95
CA ALA A 94 -0.91 13.93 15.11
C ALA A 94 -2.11 13.73 14.17
N ARG A 95 -2.54 14.84 13.56
CA ARG A 95 -3.47 14.90 12.42
C ARG A 95 -2.88 15.78 11.34
N ALA A 96 -3.08 15.42 10.07
CA ALA A 96 -2.81 16.31 8.96
C ALA A 96 -3.95 17.34 8.83
N ALA A 97 -3.60 18.61 8.74
CA ALA A 97 -4.50 19.71 8.38
C ALA A 97 -4.42 19.97 6.86
N LYS A 98 -5.20 20.95 6.39
CA LYS A 98 -5.17 21.38 5.00
C LYS A 98 -3.77 21.85 4.60
N GLY A 99 -3.27 21.36 3.46
CA GLY A 99 -1.92 21.67 2.97
C GLY A 99 -0.80 20.89 3.68
N GLU A 100 -1.12 20.05 4.68
CA GLU A 100 -0.14 19.24 5.40
C GLU A 100 -0.21 17.78 4.99
N SER A 101 0.87 17.04 5.26
CA SER A 101 0.88 15.58 5.16
C SER A 101 1.56 14.93 6.36
N ILE A 102 1.20 13.67 6.60
CA ILE A 102 1.91 12.76 7.51
C ILE A 102 2.51 11.66 6.65
N VAL A 103 3.80 11.41 6.82
CA VAL A 103 4.49 10.25 6.24
C VAL A 103 4.91 9.33 7.37
N ALA A 104 4.84 8.02 7.13
CA ALA A 104 5.34 7.00 8.05
C ALA A 104 6.00 5.87 7.27
N GLU A 105 7.02 5.27 7.87
CA GLU A 105 7.76 4.15 7.27
C GLU A 105 8.34 3.23 8.36
N GLU A 106 8.65 1.99 7.99
CA GLU A 106 9.38 1.06 8.85
C GLU A 106 10.72 0.69 8.20
N PRO A 107 11.79 1.43 8.52
CA PRO A 107 13.11 1.18 7.96
C PRO A 107 13.77 -0.09 8.49
N GLY A 108 13.31 -0.58 9.64
CA GLY A 108 13.83 -1.77 10.33
C GLY A 108 13.09 -3.07 10.00
N TYR A 109 12.19 -3.09 9.01
CA TYR A 109 11.47 -4.32 8.65
C TYR A 109 12.47 -5.46 8.36
N PRO A 110 12.29 -6.68 8.92
CA PRO A 110 13.25 -7.77 8.78
C PRO A 110 13.57 -8.09 7.32
N LEU A 111 14.86 -8.34 7.03
CA LEU A 111 15.25 -8.86 5.73
C LEU A 111 14.67 -10.26 5.54
N SER A 112 14.18 -10.54 4.35
CA SER A 112 13.82 -11.91 3.96
C SER A 112 14.97 -12.59 3.26
N GLU A 113 15.16 -13.88 3.53
CA GLU A 113 16.16 -14.71 2.87
C GLU A 113 15.46 -15.86 2.16
N HIS A 114 15.87 -16.12 0.93
CA HIS A 114 15.42 -17.27 0.15
C HIS A 114 16.55 -17.76 -0.76
N LYS A 115 16.42 -18.99 -1.25
CA LYS A 115 17.41 -19.54 -2.16
C LYS A 115 16.96 -19.36 -3.61
N GLU A 116 17.84 -18.79 -4.43
CA GLU A 116 17.70 -18.72 -5.89
C GLU A 116 18.94 -19.37 -6.50
N GLU A 117 18.75 -20.40 -7.33
CA GLU A 117 19.85 -21.12 -7.99
C GLU A 117 20.98 -21.57 -7.03
N GLY A 118 20.59 -22.00 -5.83
CA GLY A 118 21.53 -22.44 -4.79
C GLY A 118 22.21 -21.33 -3.99
N LYS A 119 22.07 -20.07 -4.35
CA LYS A 119 22.59 -18.90 -3.62
C LYS A 119 21.53 -18.35 -2.67
N THR A 120 21.94 -17.90 -1.49
CA THR A 120 21.06 -17.16 -0.59
C THR A 120 20.95 -15.72 -1.09
N VAL A 121 19.70 -15.29 -1.34
CA VAL A 121 19.37 -13.92 -1.74
C VAL A 121 18.67 -13.24 -0.56
N ARG A 122 19.21 -12.11 -0.15
CA ARG A 122 18.66 -11.26 0.92
C ARG A 122 17.86 -10.11 0.30
N SER A 123 16.63 -9.98 0.68
CA SER A 123 15.72 -8.98 0.12
C SER A 123 15.25 -8.02 1.21
N LEU A 124 15.46 -6.72 0.96
CA LEU A 124 14.89 -5.65 1.77
C LEU A 124 13.44 -5.42 1.35
N TYR A 125 12.53 -5.37 2.32
CA TYR A 125 11.19 -4.82 2.16
C TYR A 125 11.12 -3.50 2.92
N HIS A 126 10.77 -2.41 2.22
CA HIS A 126 10.70 -1.07 2.80
C HIS A 126 9.27 -0.51 2.65
N PRO A 127 8.39 -0.72 3.65
CA PRO A 127 7.04 -0.22 3.63
C PRO A 127 6.97 1.22 4.11
N ALA A 128 6.27 2.07 3.36
CA ALA A 128 6.04 3.47 3.69
C ALA A 128 4.62 3.90 3.31
N ALA A 129 4.12 4.97 3.90
CA ALA A 129 2.82 5.54 3.58
C ALA A 129 2.81 7.05 3.76
N ARG A 130 1.95 7.72 2.99
CA ARG A 130 1.62 9.14 3.10
C ARG A 130 0.12 9.31 3.29
N LEU A 131 -0.27 10.23 4.17
CA LEU A 131 -1.62 10.74 4.30
C LEU A 131 -1.61 12.23 3.99
N VAL A 132 -2.55 12.70 3.16
CA VAL A 132 -2.82 14.12 2.94
C VAL A 132 -4.27 14.46 3.26
N LYS A 133 -4.52 15.68 3.70
CA LYS A 133 -5.87 16.14 4.03
C LYS A 133 -6.64 16.65 2.82
N ASP A 134 -5.94 17.16 1.81
CA ASP A 134 -6.49 17.70 0.57
C ASP A 134 -5.57 17.40 -0.61
N PHE A 135 -5.88 17.97 -1.77
CA PHE A 135 -5.13 17.76 -3.00
C PHE A 135 -4.07 18.85 -3.26
N ALA A 136 -3.72 19.64 -2.25
CA ALA A 136 -2.66 20.64 -2.38
C ALA A 136 -1.34 19.99 -2.79
N LYS A 137 -0.55 20.70 -3.60
CA LYS A 137 0.77 20.22 -4.02
C LYS A 137 1.62 19.85 -2.81
N GLN A 138 2.28 18.70 -2.91
CA GLN A 138 3.25 18.20 -1.95
C GLN A 138 4.58 17.92 -2.66
N ASP A 139 5.67 18.05 -1.93
CA ASP A 139 6.99 17.63 -2.39
C ASP A 139 7.27 16.16 -1.95
N PRO A 140 8.04 15.38 -2.75
CA PRO A 140 8.39 14.01 -2.37
C PRO A 140 9.31 14.00 -1.14
N LYS A 141 9.08 13.05 -0.22
CA LYS A 141 9.86 12.86 1.00
C LYS A 141 10.34 11.42 1.17
N LEU A 142 9.51 10.45 0.83
CA LEU A 142 9.82 9.02 0.96
C LEU A 142 10.72 8.54 -0.18
N THR A 143 11.47 7.46 0.04
CA THR A 143 12.30 6.85 -1.03
C THR A 143 11.46 6.48 -2.25
N LEU A 144 10.30 5.86 -2.05
CA LEU A 144 9.26 5.68 -3.04
C LEU A 144 8.05 6.47 -2.57
N ASP A 145 7.58 7.42 -3.36
CA ASP A 145 6.52 8.35 -2.92
C ASP A 145 5.47 8.59 -4.00
N LEU A 146 4.26 8.87 -3.55
CA LEU A 146 3.15 9.38 -4.35
C LEU A 146 2.68 10.68 -3.74
N VAL A 147 2.64 11.76 -4.52
CA VAL A 147 2.23 13.08 -4.02
C VAL A 147 1.19 13.73 -4.92
N PRO A 148 0.21 14.47 -4.36
CA PRO A 148 -0.65 15.34 -5.15
C PRO A 148 0.17 16.46 -5.80
N THR A 149 -0.19 16.84 -7.03
CA THR A 149 0.48 17.94 -7.76
C THR A 149 -0.18 19.29 -7.54
N GLY A 150 -1.32 19.35 -6.87
CA GLY A 150 -2.18 20.53 -6.74
C GLY A 150 -3.22 20.66 -7.85
N ASN A 151 -3.12 19.85 -8.90
CA ASN A 151 -4.08 19.87 -10.01
C ASN A 151 -5.26 18.95 -9.70
N ALA A 152 -6.36 19.51 -9.21
CA ALA A 152 -7.60 18.81 -8.92
C ALA A 152 -8.80 19.59 -9.46
N GLY A 153 -9.78 18.90 -10.04
CA GLY A 153 -10.98 19.50 -10.62
C GLY A 153 -11.95 18.46 -11.19
N LYS A 154 -12.82 18.89 -12.09
CA LYS A 154 -13.82 18.03 -12.75
C LYS A 154 -13.18 16.85 -13.51
N ASP A 155 -11.96 17.02 -14.00
CA ASP A 155 -11.21 16.00 -14.73
C ASP A 155 -10.42 15.05 -13.82
N GLY A 156 -10.66 15.12 -12.50
CA GLY A 156 -10.03 14.26 -11.50
C GLY A 156 -8.87 14.92 -10.76
N VAL A 157 -8.14 14.10 -10.02
CA VAL A 157 -6.99 14.49 -9.20
C VAL A 157 -5.71 14.00 -9.87
N GLU A 158 -4.73 14.90 -10.03
CA GLU A 158 -3.40 14.52 -10.54
C GLU A 158 -2.45 14.25 -9.38
N VAL A 159 -1.78 13.10 -9.46
CA VAL A 159 -0.71 12.70 -8.54
C VAL A 159 0.56 12.39 -9.33
N GLN A 160 1.71 12.43 -8.67
CA GLN A 160 3.00 12.11 -9.29
C GLN A 160 3.75 11.09 -8.45
N ALA A 161 4.32 10.09 -9.12
CA ALA A 161 5.16 9.06 -8.55
C ALA A 161 6.63 9.46 -8.59
N PHE A 162 7.34 9.17 -7.50
CA PHE A 162 8.78 9.44 -7.36
C PHE A 162 9.52 8.24 -6.82
N TYR A 163 10.75 8.03 -7.29
CA TYR A 163 11.70 7.11 -6.70
C TYR A 163 13.03 7.82 -6.46
N LYS A 164 13.52 7.80 -5.22
CA LYS A 164 14.74 8.52 -4.80
C LYS A 164 14.72 10.00 -5.23
N GLY A 165 13.57 10.66 -5.04
CA GLY A 165 13.34 12.07 -5.38
C GLY A 165 13.24 12.39 -6.88
N ARG A 166 13.28 11.40 -7.77
CA ARG A 166 13.14 11.57 -9.22
C ARG A 166 11.78 11.06 -9.70
N PRO A 167 11.12 11.71 -10.66
CA PRO A 167 9.88 11.21 -11.26
C PRO A 167 10.03 9.78 -11.75
N LEU A 168 9.05 8.93 -11.42
CA LEU A 168 9.02 7.52 -11.80
C LEU A 168 8.04 7.31 -12.95
N ALA A 169 8.56 7.19 -14.17
CA ALA A 169 7.78 6.91 -15.37
C ALA A 169 7.19 5.49 -15.35
N LYS A 170 6.02 5.33 -16.00
CA LYS A 170 5.34 4.03 -16.19
C LYS A 170 5.08 3.27 -14.89
N ALA A 171 5.05 3.99 -13.77
CA ALA A 171 4.76 3.41 -12.47
C ALA A 171 3.33 2.86 -12.43
N LYS A 172 3.20 1.57 -12.06
CA LYS A 172 1.89 0.94 -11.86
C LYS A 172 1.34 1.33 -10.51
N VAL A 173 0.24 2.08 -10.49
CA VAL A 173 -0.45 2.53 -9.28
C VAL A 173 -1.81 1.85 -9.20
N GLU A 174 -2.07 1.15 -8.11
CA GLU A 174 -3.37 0.58 -7.79
C GLU A 174 -4.14 1.55 -6.89
N VAL A 175 -5.33 1.93 -7.32
CA VAL A 175 -6.25 2.79 -6.57
C VAL A 175 -7.30 1.91 -5.93
N VAL A 176 -7.48 2.00 -4.61
CA VAL A 176 -8.38 1.13 -3.85
C VAL A 176 -9.28 1.97 -2.97
N THR A 177 -10.58 1.62 -2.89
CA THR A 177 -11.53 2.18 -1.94
C THR A 177 -11.81 1.21 -0.79
N ALA A 178 -12.42 1.69 0.28
CA ALA A 178 -12.79 0.86 1.42
C ALA A 178 -13.77 -0.28 1.07
N SER A 179 -14.51 -0.17 -0.02
CA SER A 179 -15.42 -1.22 -0.51
C SER A 179 -14.72 -2.36 -1.26
N GLY A 180 -13.41 -2.28 -1.45
CA GLY A 180 -12.65 -3.23 -2.27
C GLY A 180 -12.66 -2.94 -3.77
N TRP A 181 -13.40 -1.89 -4.22
CA TRP A 181 -13.26 -1.46 -5.61
C TRP A 181 -11.82 -1.02 -5.87
N SER A 182 -11.25 -1.50 -6.96
CA SER A 182 -9.88 -1.16 -7.34
C SER A 182 -9.75 -0.91 -8.83
N GLN A 183 -8.77 -0.07 -9.18
CA GLN A 183 -8.40 0.23 -10.56
C GLN A 183 -6.89 0.40 -10.66
N THR A 184 -6.30 -0.07 -11.75
CA THR A 184 -4.88 0.13 -12.04
C THR A 184 -4.68 1.26 -13.03
N HIS A 185 -3.76 2.15 -12.72
CA HIS A 185 -3.29 3.23 -13.58
C HIS A 185 -1.78 3.13 -13.79
N HIS A 186 -1.29 3.79 -14.84
CA HIS A 186 0.14 3.92 -15.08
C HIS A 186 0.49 5.39 -15.21
N SER A 187 1.60 5.80 -14.62
CA SER A 187 2.10 7.16 -14.80
C SER A 187 2.65 7.35 -16.21
N ASP A 188 2.64 8.59 -16.66
CA ASP A 188 3.27 9.02 -17.91
C ASP A 188 4.81 9.08 -17.78
N GLU A 189 5.49 9.58 -18.81
CA GLU A 189 6.96 9.71 -18.84
C GLU A 189 7.50 10.69 -17.78
N THR A 190 6.64 11.56 -17.24
CA THR A 190 6.98 12.51 -16.16
C THR A 190 6.59 12.01 -14.76
N GLY A 191 6.14 10.76 -14.65
CA GLY A 191 5.68 10.15 -13.40
C GLY A 191 4.27 10.56 -12.99
N LYS A 192 3.52 11.30 -13.80
CA LYS A 192 2.19 11.81 -13.47
C LYS A 192 1.10 10.86 -13.92
N LEU A 193 0.01 10.83 -13.16
CA LEU A 193 -1.23 10.13 -13.52
C LEU A 193 -2.42 10.92 -12.99
N ARG A 194 -3.58 10.79 -13.68
CA ARG A 194 -4.83 11.45 -13.30
C ARG A 194 -5.87 10.42 -12.94
N LEU A 195 -6.55 10.65 -11.82
CA LEU A 195 -7.47 9.71 -11.20
C LEU A 195 -8.87 10.33 -11.12
N GLN A 196 -9.88 9.55 -11.52
CA GLN A 196 -11.27 9.84 -11.21
C GLN A 196 -11.61 9.26 -9.84
N MET A 197 -12.21 10.08 -8.98
CA MET A 197 -12.61 9.70 -7.62
C MET A 197 -14.12 9.95 -7.47
N PRO A 198 -14.99 9.09 -8.04
CA PRO A 198 -16.43 9.36 -8.11
C PRO A 198 -17.14 9.29 -6.74
N TRP A 199 -16.65 8.45 -5.83
CA TRP A 199 -17.24 8.29 -4.51
C TRP A 199 -16.60 9.22 -3.49
N ARG A 200 -17.39 9.77 -2.58
CA ARG A 200 -16.87 10.40 -1.37
C ARG A 200 -16.24 9.34 -0.46
N GLY A 201 -15.19 9.69 0.26
CA GLY A 201 -14.53 8.77 1.20
C GLY A 201 -13.05 8.61 0.96
N THR A 202 -12.49 7.58 1.57
CA THR A 202 -11.05 7.30 1.55
C THR A 202 -10.67 6.49 0.31
N TYR A 203 -9.62 6.95 -0.35
CA TYR A 203 -8.91 6.23 -1.41
C TYR A 203 -7.47 5.99 -0.95
N VAL A 204 -7.00 4.78 -1.16
CA VAL A 204 -5.60 4.40 -0.95
C VAL A 204 -4.99 4.04 -2.29
N LEU A 205 -3.96 4.78 -2.67
CA LEU A 205 -3.18 4.55 -3.88
C LEU A 205 -1.94 3.78 -3.49
N LYS A 206 -1.75 2.59 -4.04
CA LYS A 206 -0.58 1.74 -3.77
C LYS A 206 0.38 1.76 -4.94
N LEU A 207 1.66 1.93 -4.67
CA LEU A 207 2.77 1.87 -5.60
C LEU A 207 3.84 0.93 -5.05
N SER A 208 4.37 0.06 -5.92
CA SER A 208 5.50 -0.80 -5.60
C SER A 208 6.61 -0.61 -6.63
N HIS A 209 7.85 -0.66 -6.19
CA HIS A 209 9.03 -0.58 -7.04
C HIS A 209 10.10 -1.55 -6.56
N SER A 210 10.63 -2.36 -7.48
CA SER A 210 11.72 -3.29 -7.20
C SER A 210 13.04 -2.73 -7.72
N ASP A 211 14.02 -2.62 -6.82
CA ASP A 211 15.38 -2.24 -7.15
C ASP A 211 16.29 -3.47 -7.00
N LYS A 212 16.88 -3.90 -8.09
CA LYS A 212 17.78 -5.06 -8.15
C LYS A 212 19.23 -4.72 -7.76
N THR A 213 19.47 -3.48 -7.34
CA THR A 213 20.79 -3.04 -6.90
C THR A 213 21.02 -3.51 -5.46
N ALA A 214 22.13 -4.19 -5.24
CA ALA A 214 22.57 -4.53 -3.89
C ALA A 214 22.90 -3.27 -3.09
N GLY A 215 22.68 -3.33 -1.78
CA GLY A 215 22.90 -2.19 -0.92
C GLY A 215 23.13 -2.60 0.53
N GLU A 216 23.17 -1.59 1.38
CA GLU A 216 23.33 -1.73 2.82
C GLU A 216 22.40 -0.76 3.53
N ARG A 217 21.83 -1.19 4.66
CA ARG A 217 21.07 -0.32 5.57
C ARG A 217 21.70 -0.35 6.96
N VAL A 218 21.46 0.67 7.74
CA VAL A 218 21.79 0.70 9.16
C VAL A 218 20.58 0.18 9.95
N ALA A 219 20.74 -0.99 10.56
CA ALA A 219 19.77 -1.56 11.50
C ALA A 219 20.22 -1.35 12.96
N ALA A 220 19.36 -1.67 13.92
CA ALA A 220 19.72 -1.57 15.35
C ALA A 220 20.91 -2.47 15.73
N SER A 221 21.08 -3.59 15.01
CA SER A 221 22.18 -4.55 15.17
C SER A 221 23.49 -4.14 14.46
N GLY A 222 23.46 -3.06 13.67
CA GLY A 222 24.58 -2.61 12.83
C GLY A 222 24.24 -2.65 11.34
N PRO A 223 25.27 -2.52 10.46
CA PRO A 223 25.06 -2.54 9.02
C PRO A 223 24.56 -3.90 8.52
N GLU A 224 23.50 -3.90 7.71
CA GLU A 224 22.90 -5.09 7.09
C GLU A 224 22.92 -4.96 5.57
N LYS A 225 23.60 -5.90 4.89
CA LYS A 225 23.65 -5.96 3.43
C LYS A 225 22.45 -6.71 2.88
N TYR A 226 21.97 -6.26 1.72
CA TYR A 226 20.92 -6.92 0.94
C TYR A 226 21.28 -6.93 -0.55
N ASP A 227 20.73 -7.90 -1.28
CA ASP A 227 21.01 -8.08 -2.72
C ASP A 227 20.02 -7.32 -3.59
N ARG A 228 18.82 -7.08 -3.08
CA ARG A 228 17.76 -6.32 -3.75
C ARG A 228 16.79 -5.69 -2.75
N ALA A 229 16.05 -4.68 -3.19
CA ALA A 229 15.04 -4.02 -2.39
C ALA A 229 13.68 -4.00 -3.07
N SER A 230 12.62 -4.15 -2.29
CA SER A 230 11.23 -3.92 -2.65
C SER A 230 10.68 -2.76 -1.83
N TYR A 231 10.48 -1.64 -2.47
CA TYR A 231 9.83 -0.47 -1.88
C TYR A 231 8.33 -0.55 -2.16
N VAL A 232 7.53 -0.36 -1.13
CA VAL A 232 6.07 -0.28 -1.24
C VAL A 232 5.61 0.97 -0.52
N THR A 233 4.88 1.83 -1.21
CA THR A 233 4.31 3.03 -0.60
C THR A 233 2.82 3.12 -0.89
N SER A 234 2.10 3.84 -0.03
CA SER A 234 0.73 4.25 -0.29
C SER A 234 0.53 5.74 -0.09
N LEU A 235 -0.42 6.31 -0.84
CA LEU A 235 -0.96 7.65 -0.61
C LEU A 235 -2.42 7.52 -0.23
N THR A 236 -2.79 7.97 0.96
CA THR A 236 -4.19 8.08 1.38
C THR A 236 -4.73 9.47 1.05
N LEU A 237 -5.82 9.49 0.26
CA LEU A 237 -6.57 10.67 -0.15
C LEU A 237 -7.99 10.61 0.42
N MET A 238 -8.55 11.76 0.77
CA MET A 238 -9.96 11.89 1.17
C MET A 238 -10.72 12.69 0.11
N GLN A 239 -11.68 12.05 -0.56
CA GLN A 239 -12.62 12.73 -1.44
C GLN A 239 -13.81 13.25 -0.60
N PRO A 240 -13.95 14.58 -0.43
CA PRO A 240 -14.99 15.13 0.46
C PRO A 240 -16.39 15.12 -0.15
N ALA A 241 -16.48 15.06 -1.48
CA ALA A 241 -17.74 15.15 -2.24
C ALA A 241 -17.84 14.01 -3.27
N GLY A 242 -19.03 13.82 -3.83
CA GLY A 242 -19.30 12.81 -4.84
C GLY A 242 -20.43 11.86 -4.45
N ILE A 243 -20.57 10.77 -5.16
CA ILE A 243 -21.55 9.71 -4.93
C ILE A 243 -21.32 9.10 -3.53
N ALA A 244 -22.35 8.61 -2.88
CA ALA A 244 -22.21 7.92 -1.59
C ALA A 244 -21.21 6.75 -1.72
N ALA A 245 -20.34 6.62 -0.72
CA ALA A 245 -19.37 5.53 -0.68
C ALA A 245 -20.09 4.17 -0.72
N LEU A 246 -19.52 3.22 -1.45
CA LEU A 246 -19.96 1.83 -1.37
C LEU A 246 -19.60 1.25 0.02
N PRO A 247 -20.41 0.32 0.57
CA PRO A 247 -20.13 -0.28 1.87
C PRO A 247 -18.82 -1.07 1.83
N ALA A 248 -18.05 -0.98 2.90
CA ALA A 248 -16.87 -1.82 3.09
C ALA A 248 -17.31 -3.28 3.38
N PRO A 249 -16.50 -4.28 3.00
CA PRO A 249 -16.72 -5.66 3.44
C PRO A 249 -16.58 -5.76 4.98
N PRO A 250 -17.11 -6.82 5.59
CA PRO A 250 -16.87 -7.10 6.99
C PRO A 250 -15.35 -7.12 7.29
N PRO A 251 -14.93 -6.77 8.53
CA PRO A 251 -13.53 -6.89 8.91
C PRO A 251 -13.01 -8.32 8.70
N ALA A 252 -11.88 -8.43 8.00
CA ALA A 252 -11.22 -9.72 7.81
C ALA A 252 -10.39 -10.09 9.04
N THR A 253 -10.24 -11.40 9.28
CA THR A 253 -9.43 -11.90 10.41
C THR A 253 -7.94 -11.68 10.13
N PRO A 254 -7.19 -11.07 11.07
CA PRO A 254 -5.74 -10.91 10.97
C PRO A 254 -5.03 -12.26 10.84
N ASN A 255 -3.91 -12.25 10.11
CA ASN A 255 -3.05 -13.42 10.03
C ASN A 255 -2.29 -13.62 11.36
N LYS A 256 -2.12 -14.88 11.77
CA LYS A 256 -1.40 -15.28 12.99
C LYS A 256 0.07 -15.58 12.69
#